data_53c1116d832a165e1b892c8a02ae6adf
#
_entry.id   53c1116d832a165e1b892c8a02ae6adf
#
_cell.length_a   1.000
_cell.length_b   1.000
_cell.length_c   1.000
_cell.angle_alpha   90.00
_cell.angle_beta   90.00
_cell.angle_gamma   90.00
#
_symmetry.space_group_name_H-M   'P 1'
#
loop_
_entity.id
_entity.type
_entity.pdbx_description
1 polymer ?
#
loop_
_entity_poly.entity_id
_entity_poly.type
_entity_poly.pdbx_seq_one_letter_code
_entity_poly.pdbx_strand_id
1 'polypeptide(L)'
;MANNPIVNMFRVKEIRGRIFFTLIVLAVFRLGSVLTIPGINPEALTTYFRSATGASNSFVDYMDFFAGGAFSNFSVFMLGVMPYISTQIILQLALIIFPSLKRIAQEDGGQKKIQSWTRIGTVFVCLIQSLAVTVYASSIPGAVVISSDIL
;
A
#
# COMPACT_ATOMS: atom_id res chain seq x y z
N MET A 1 -28.84 -34.88 5.23
CA MET A 1 -28.25 -33.82 6.08
C MET A 1 -27.18 -33.12 5.24
N ALA A 2 -27.45 -31.93 4.80
CA ALA A 2 -26.55 -31.19 3.89
C ALA A 2 -25.27 -30.86 4.63
N ASN A 3 -24.16 -31.55 4.28
CA ASN A 3 -22.82 -31.17 4.66
C ASN A 3 -22.46 -29.87 3.94
N ASN A 4 -22.84 -28.72 4.50
CA ASN A 4 -22.40 -27.44 4.00
C ASN A 4 -20.89 -27.32 4.25
N PRO A 5 -20.06 -27.33 3.20
CA PRO A 5 -18.60 -27.26 3.37
C PRO A 5 -18.18 -25.99 4.12
N ILE A 6 -18.97 -24.92 4.02
CA ILE A 6 -18.75 -23.64 4.70
C ILE A 6 -18.87 -23.80 6.24
N VAL A 7 -19.86 -24.56 6.73
CA VAL A 7 -20.06 -24.79 8.16
C VAL A 7 -18.91 -25.62 8.74
N ASN A 8 -18.40 -26.58 7.97
CA ASN A 8 -17.26 -27.40 8.37
C ASN A 8 -15.95 -26.60 8.44
N MET A 9 -15.77 -25.59 7.56
CA MET A 9 -14.63 -24.68 7.61
C MET A 9 -14.57 -23.88 8.93
N PHE A 10 -15.71 -23.39 9.43
CA PHE A 10 -15.77 -22.67 10.71
C PHE A 10 -15.58 -23.58 11.93
N ARG A 11 -15.73 -24.88 11.79
CA ARG A 11 -15.58 -25.86 12.87
C ARG A 11 -14.12 -26.18 13.17
N VAL A 12 -13.21 -25.97 12.19
CA VAL A 12 -11.78 -26.20 12.37
C VAL A 12 -11.15 -25.00 13.09
N LYS A 13 -10.63 -25.23 14.29
CA LYS A 13 -10.05 -24.19 15.16
C LYS A 13 -8.94 -23.39 14.51
N GLU A 14 -8.12 -24.02 13.67
CA GLU A 14 -7.01 -23.38 12.95
C GLU A 14 -7.52 -22.37 11.90
N ILE A 15 -8.56 -22.72 11.16
CA ILE A 15 -9.14 -21.86 10.12
C ILE A 15 -9.82 -20.65 10.76
N ARG A 16 -10.55 -20.88 11.86
CA ARG A 16 -11.21 -19.79 12.59
C ARG A 16 -10.21 -18.75 13.10
N GLY A 17 -9.06 -19.18 13.62
CA GLY A 17 -8.01 -18.28 14.07
C GLY A 17 -7.44 -17.42 12.93
N ARG A 18 -7.22 -18.01 11.77
CA ARG A 18 -6.74 -17.30 10.58
C ARG A 18 -7.75 -16.29 10.04
N ILE A 19 -9.02 -16.67 9.97
CA ILE A 19 -10.11 -15.79 9.55
C ILE A 19 -10.24 -14.61 10.51
N PHE A 20 -10.24 -14.86 11.82
CA PHE A 20 -10.34 -13.80 12.83
C PHE A 20 -9.17 -12.83 12.75
N PHE A 21 -7.95 -13.33 12.58
CA PHE A 21 -6.76 -12.51 12.37
C PHE A 21 -6.90 -11.63 11.12
N THR A 22 -7.35 -12.21 9.99
CA THR A 22 -7.56 -11.46 8.75
C THR A 22 -8.60 -10.36 8.93
N LEU A 23 -9.71 -10.63 9.61
CA LEU A 23 -10.73 -9.63 9.89
C LEU A 23 -10.21 -8.48 10.77
N ILE A 24 -9.41 -8.79 11.78
CA ILE A 24 -8.77 -7.76 12.62
C ILE A 24 -7.84 -6.88 11.78
N VAL A 25 -6.99 -7.48 10.94
CA VAL A 25 -6.06 -6.72 10.08
C VAL A 25 -6.84 -5.83 9.11
N LEU A 26 -7.92 -6.34 8.51
CA LEU A 26 -8.79 -5.53 7.64
C LEU A 26 -9.45 -4.38 8.39
N ALA A 27 -9.91 -4.60 9.63
CA ALA A 27 -10.48 -3.54 10.46
C ALA A 27 -9.44 -2.46 10.79
N VAL A 28 -8.22 -2.85 11.16
CA VAL A 28 -7.11 -1.93 11.44
C VAL A 28 -6.76 -1.14 10.17
N PHE A 29 -6.69 -1.80 9.00
CA PHE A 29 -6.45 -1.13 7.73
C PHE A 29 -7.54 -0.11 7.43
N ARG A 30 -8.81 -0.46 7.63
CA ARG A 30 -9.94 0.45 7.41
C ARG A 30 -9.89 1.68 8.32
N LEU A 31 -9.57 1.49 9.59
CA LEU A 31 -9.37 2.61 10.52
C LEU A 31 -8.24 3.52 10.06
N GLY A 32 -7.10 2.97 9.68
CA GLY A 32 -5.96 3.75 9.20
C GLY A 32 -6.21 4.46 7.86
N SER A 33 -7.10 3.93 7.01
CA SER A 33 -7.45 4.58 5.74
C SER A 33 -8.37 5.80 5.91
N VAL A 34 -9.04 5.92 7.05
CA VAL A 34 -9.88 7.08 7.40
C VAL A 34 -9.09 8.17 8.14
N LEU A 35 -7.99 7.77 8.83
CA LEU A 35 -7.15 8.73 9.54
C LEU A 35 -6.33 9.57 8.55
N THR A 36 -6.74 10.81 8.34
CA THR A 36 -6.00 11.78 7.52
C THR A 36 -4.72 12.21 8.21
N ILE A 37 -3.68 12.50 7.42
CA ILE A 37 -2.42 13.03 7.94
C ILE A 37 -2.66 14.46 8.45
N PRO A 38 -2.37 14.76 9.74
CA PRO A 38 -2.56 16.09 10.28
C PRO A 38 -1.66 17.09 9.55
N GLY A 39 -2.21 18.28 9.26
CA GLY A 39 -1.47 19.35 8.58
C GLY A 39 -1.55 19.32 7.05
N ILE A 40 -2.30 18.43 6.47
CA ILE A 40 -2.56 18.37 5.03
C ILE A 40 -4.04 18.59 4.77
N ASN A 41 -4.35 19.43 3.75
CA ASN A 41 -5.72 19.61 3.27
C ASN A 41 -5.97 18.62 2.12
N PRO A 42 -6.77 17.55 2.32
CA PRO A 42 -7.00 16.54 1.30
C PRO A 42 -7.76 17.09 0.10
N GLU A 43 -8.66 18.05 0.29
CA GLU A 43 -9.46 18.64 -0.79
C GLU A 43 -8.61 19.45 -1.77
N ALA A 44 -7.66 20.25 -1.26
CA ALA A 44 -6.75 21.02 -2.10
C ALA A 44 -5.88 20.09 -2.96
N LEU A 45 -5.35 19.03 -2.37
CA LEU A 45 -4.52 18.05 -3.06
C LEU A 45 -5.29 17.25 -4.11
N THR A 46 -6.46 16.73 -3.80
CA THR A 46 -7.29 16.00 -4.77
C THR A 46 -7.71 16.88 -5.94
N THR A 47 -8.07 18.12 -5.66
CA THR A 47 -8.43 19.09 -6.71
C THR A 47 -7.23 19.40 -7.61
N TYR A 48 -6.05 19.56 -7.01
CA TYR A 48 -4.83 19.79 -7.77
C TYR A 48 -4.43 18.58 -8.63
N PHE A 49 -4.51 17.37 -8.09
CA PHE A 49 -4.24 16.16 -8.86
C PHE A 49 -5.21 15.98 -10.02
N ARG A 50 -6.48 16.29 -9.82
CA ARG A 50 -7.49 16.28 -10.89
C ARG A 50 -7.20 17.32 -11.97
N SER A 51 -6.78 18.52 -11.59
CA SER A 51 -6.48 19.59 -12.54
C SER A 51 -5.14 19.42 -13.25
N ALA A 52 -4.10 18.95 -12.52
CA ALA A 52 -2.75 18.80 -13.06
C ALA A 52 -2.63 17.62 -14.04
N THR A 53 -3.40 16.56 -13.83
CA THR A 53 -3.29 15.35 -14.66
C THR A 53 -3.97 15.52 -16.01
N GLY A 54 -4.82 16.57 -16.21
CA GLY A 54 -5.51 16.85 -17.50
C GLY A 54 -6.24 15.65 -18.11
N ALA A 55 -5.95 14.50 -17.59
CA ALA A 55 -6.51 13.22 -17.94
C ALA A 55 -7.74 12.99 -17.06
N SER A 56 -8.77 12.54 -17.69
CA SER A 56 -10.02 12.06 -17.12
C SER A 56 -9.84 11.58 -15.68
N ASN A 57 -10.80 11.92 -14.83
CA ASN A 57 -10.95 11.51 -13.42
C ASN A 57 -10.60 10.04 -13.14
N SER A 58 -10.49 9.23 -14.18
CA SER A 58 -10.22 7.80 -14.15
C SER A 58 -8.91 7.42 -13.46
N PHE A 59 -7.80 8.16 -13.63
CA PHE A 59 -6.51 7.76 -13.04
C PHE A 59 -6.52 7.90 -11.52
N VAL A 60 -7.03 9.00 -11.02
CA VAL A 60 -7.17 9.26 -9.58
C VAL A 60 -8.16 8.27 -8.97
N ASP A 61 -9.26 8.00 -9.68
CA ASP A 61 -10.29 7.04 -9.25
C ASP A 61 -9.72 5.60 -9.21
N TYR A 62 -8.86 5.22 -10.17
CA TYR A 62 -8.16 3.93 -10.13
C TYR A 62 -7.20 3.84 -8.94
N MET A 63 -6.40 4.88 -8.69
CA MET A 63 -5.50 4.91 -7.54
C MET A 63 -6.29 4.80 -6.22
N ASP A 64 -7.39 5.52 -6.12
CA ASP A 64 -8.25 5.51 -4.95
C ASP A 64 -8.94 4.15 -4.75
N PHE A 65 -9.35 3.51 -5.84
CA PHE A 65 -9.89 2.15 -5.81
C PHE A 65 -8.89 1.14 -5.23
N PHE A 66 -7.63 1.16 -5.70
CA PHE A 66 -6.58 0.27 -5.18
C PHE A 66 -6.16 0.61 -3.74
N ALA A 67 -6.25 1.86 -3.36
CA ALA A 67 -5.97 2.31 -2.00
C ALA A 67 -7.17 2.18 -1.05
N GLY A 68 -8.34 1.73 -1.55
CA GLY A 68 -9.56 1.58 -0.76
C GLY A 68 -10.09 2.88 -0.14
N GLY A 69 -10.01 4.00 -0.88
CA GLY A 69 -10.42 5.33 -0.42
C GLY A 69 -9.36 6.08 0.41
N ALA A 70 -8.18 5.49 0.58
CA ALA A 70 -7.11 6.07 1.38
C ALA A 70 -6.38 7.20 0.64
N PHE A 71 -6.43 7.19 -0.69
CA PHE A 71 -5.79 8.21 -1.53
C PHE A 71 -6.54 9.54 -1.47
N SER A 72 -7.85 9.52 -1.64
CA SER A 72 -8.70 10.73 -1.58
C SER A 72 -8.64 11.40 -0.20
N ASN A 73 -8.52 10.60 0.86
CA ASN A 73 -8.45 11.11 2.22
C ASN A 73 -7.01 11.49 2.66
N PHE A 74 -6.01 11.30 1.81
CA PHE A 74 -4.59 11.46 2.19
C PHE A 74 -4.30 10.83 3.56
N SER A 75 -4.69 9.59 3.70
CA SER A 75 -4.56 8.85 4.95
C SER A 75 -3.15 8.32 5.15
N VAL A 76 -2.87 7.86 6.38
CA VAL A 76 -1.59 7.22 6.74
C VAL A 76 -1.30 6.01 5.83
N PHE A 77 -2.34 5.32 5.35
CA PHE A 77 -2.22 4.18 4.44
C PHE A 77 -2.44 4.53 2.96
N MET A 78 -2.25 5.79 2.58
CA MET A 78 -2.43 6.27 1.21
C MET A 78 -1.63 5.47 0.17
N LEU A 79 -0.40 5.07 0.47
CA LEU A 79 0.40 4.24 -0.42
C LEU A 79 -0.14 2.82 -0.55
N GLY A 80 -0.91 2.33 0.43
CA GLY A 80 -1.53 1.00 0.41
C GLY A 80 -0.55 -0.13 0.14
N VAL A 81 -0.93 -1.03 -0.75
CA VAL A 81 -0.13 -2.20 -1.16
C VAL A 81 0.71 -1.95 -2.42
N MET A 82 0.58 -0.79 -3.07
CA MET A 82 1.27 -0.48 -4.33
C MET A 82 2.79 -0.64 -4.27
N PRO A 83 3.51 -0.11 -3.26
CA PRO A 83 4.96 -0.26 -3.19
C PRO A 83 5.38 -1.73 -3.02
N TYR A 84 4.58 -2.54 -2.34
CA TYR A 84 4.86 -3.96 -2.20
C TYR A 84 4.71 -4.71 -3.54
N ILE A 85 3.63 -4.48 -4.26
CA ILE A 85 3.38 -5.09 -5.56
C ILE A 85 4.48 -4.69 -6.56
N SER A 86 4.82 -3.40 -6.63
CA SER A 86 5.88 -2.91 -7.51
C SER A 86 7.23 -3.55 -7.20
N THR A 87 7.61 -3.62 -5.94
CA THR A 87 8.87 -4.26 -5.51
C THR A 87 8.88 -5.75 -5.85
N GLN A 88 7.76 -6.44 -5.67
CA GLN A 88 7.65 -7.85 -5.98
C GLN A 88 7.79 -8.12 -7.49
N ILE A 89 7.17 -7.31 -8.33
CA ILE A 89 7.31 -7.42 -9.79
C ILE A 89 8.76 -7.17 -10.21
N ILE A 90 9.39 -6.11 -9.68
CA ILE A 90 10.79 -5.79 -9.98
C ILE A 90 11.71 -6.94 -9.59
N LEU A 91 11.52 -7.53 -8.40
CA LEU A 91 12.31 -8.68 -7.96
C LEU A 91 12.07 -9.93 -8.82
N GLN A 92 10.83 -10.20 -9.22
CA GLN A 92 10.53 -11.31 -10.13
C GLN A 92 11.18 -11.12 -11.49
N LEU A 93 11.16 -9.91 -12.05
CA LEU A 93 11.88 -9.59 -13.28
C LEU A 93 13.40 -9.71 -13.10
N ALA A 94 13.95 -9.25 -11.98
CA ALA A 94 15.36 -9.40 -11.66
C ALA A 94 15.79 -10.89 -11.57
N LEU A 95 14.94 -11.75 -11.02
CA LEU A 95 15.17 -13.20 -10.99
C LEU A 95 15.20 -13.85 -12.38
N ILE A 96 14.47 -13.29 -13.33
CA ILE A 96 14.46 -13.77 -14.73
C ILE A 96 15.72 -13.28 -15.45
N ILE A 97 16.10 -12.02 -15.26
CA ILE A 97 17.22 -11.36 -15.95
C ILE A 97 18.57 -11.85 -15.41
N PHE A 98 18.66 -12.03 -14.09
CA PHE A 98 19.91 -12.42 -13.43
C PHE A 98 19.92 -13.91 -13.05
N PRO A 99 20.64 -14.79 -13.80
CA PRO A 99 20.72 -16.23 -13.50
C PRO A 99 21.31 -16.53 -12.11
N SER A 100 22.17 -15.65 -11.61
CA SER A 100 22.79 -15.77 -10.27
C SER A 100 21.73 -15.68 -9.16
N LEU A 101 20.77 -14.78 -9.28
CA LEU A 101 19.65 -14.64 -8.33
C LEU A 101 18.71 -15.85 -8.41
N LYS A 102 18.51 -16.38 -9.62
CA LYS A 102 17.68 -17.56 -9.83
C LYS A 102 18.28 -18.80 -9.13
N ARG A 103 19.60 -18.95 -9.12
CA ARG A 103 20.28 -20.04 -8.38
C ARG A 103 20.02 -19.93 -6.89
N ILE A 104 20.15 -18.73 -6.31
CA ILE A 104 19.84 -18.48 -4.88
C ILE A 104 18.36 -18.78 -4.57
N ALA A 105 17.45 -18.50 -5.52
CA ALA A 105 16.02 -18.79 -5.37
C ALA A 105 15.71 -20.30 -5.33
N GLN A 106 16.51 -21.09 -6.05
CA GLN A 106 16.33 -22.55 -6.18
C GLN A 106 17.05 -23.34 -5.08
N GLU A 107 17.94 -22.72 -4.31
CA GLU A 107 18.57 -23.35 -3.14
C GLU A 107 17.54 -23.58 -2.03
N ASP A 108 17.78 -24.59 -1.21
CA ASP A 108 16.94 -24.90 -0.04
C ASP A 108 16.84 -23.67 0.90
N GLY A 109 15.63 -23.11 1.02
CA GLY A 109 15.41 -21.88 1.78
C GLY A 109 15.59 -20.58 0.99
N GLY A 110 15.94 -20.62 -0.29
CA GLY A 110 16.12 -19.44 -1.15
C GLY A 110 14.88 -18.59 -1.29
N GLN A 111 13.71 -19.20 -1.34
CA GLN A 111 12.44 -18.48 -1.38
C GLN A 111 12.20 -17.60 -0.13
N LYS A 112 12.62 -18.06 1.05
CA LYS A 112 12.54 -17.24 2.28
C LYS A 112 13.49 -16.05 2.23
N LYS A 113 14.68 -16.21 1.65
CA LYS A 113 15.64 -15.10 1.44
C LYS A 113 15.06 -14.06 0.49
N ILE A 114 14.48 -14.48 -0.63
CA ILE A 114 13.85 -13.58 -1.60
C ILE A 114 12.69 -12.84 -0.97
N GLN A 115 11.87 -13.52 -0.19
CA GLN A 115 10.76 -12.89 0.52
C GLN A 115 11.23 -11.85 1.55
N SER A 116 12.37 -12.11 2.22
CA SER A 116 13.00 -11.12 3.10
C SER A 116 13.54 -9.92 2.32
N TRP A 117 14.16 -10.16 1.17
CA TRP A 117 14.64 -9.09 0.29
C TRP A 117 13.51 -8.23 -0.28
N THR A 118 12.36 -8.88 -0.63
CA THR A 118 11.15 -8.14 -1.03
C THR A 118 10.69 -7.20 0.07
N ARG A 119 10.67 -7.66 1.32
CA ARG A 119 10.26 -6.83 2.46
C ARG A 119 11.17 -5.62 2.68
N ILE A 120 12.49 -5.85 2.65
CA ILE A 120 13.49 -4.77 2.81
C ILE A 120 13.39 -3.78 1.63
N GLY A 121 13.31 -4.29 0.41
CA GLY A 121 13.13 -3.48 -0.79
C GLY A 121 11.85 -2.65 -0.75
N THR A 122 10.75 -3.23 -0.26
CA THR A 122 9.48 -2.50 -0.08
C THR A 122 9.62 -1.33 0.88
N VAL A 123 10.30 -1.51 2.02
CA VAL A 123 10.52 -0.42 2.98
C VAL A 123 11.32 0.71 2.32
N PHE A 124 12.35 0.37 1.56
CA PHE A 124 13.16 1.36 0.85
C PHE A 124 12.34 2.13 -0.20
N VAL A 125 11.54 1.43 -0.99
CA VAL A 125 10.63 2.04 -1.98
C VAL A 125 9.58 2.92 -1.29
N CYS A 126 9.01 2.48 -0.17
CA CYS A 126 8.07 3.28 0.62
C CYS A 126 8.70 4.59 1.10
N LEU A 127 9.95 4.56 1.58
CA LEU A 127 10.65 5.76 2.02
C LEU A 127 10.84 6.75 0.88
N ILE A 128 11.31 6.27 -0.28
CA ILE A 128 11.50 7.13 -1.47
C ILE A 128 10.16 7.73 -1.91
N GLN A 129 9.11 6.93 -1.98
CA GLN A 129 7.78 7.40 -2.39
C GLN A 129 7.19 8.39 -1.38
N SER A 130 7.37 8.14 -0.09
CA SER A 130 6.93 9.06 0.97
C SER A 130 7.63 10.41 0.86
N LEU A 131 8.95 10.43 0.66
CA LEU A 131 9.70 11.66 0.43
C LEU A 131 9.22 12.39 -0.83
N ALA A 132 9.02 11.66 -1.93
CA ALA A 132 8.55 12.24 -3.18
C ALA A 132 7.16 12.89 -3.02
N VAL A 133 6.23 12.21 -2.34
CA VAL A 133 4.89 12.75 -2.06
C VAL A 133 4.97 13.98 -1.14
N THR A 134 5.82 13.96 -0.12
CA THR A 134 5.98 15.09 0.82
C THR A 134 6.54 16.31 0.11
N VAL A 135 7.60 16.15 -0.69
CA VAL A 135 8.18 17.25 -1.48
C VAL A 135 7.16 17.79 -2.48
N TYR A 136 6.41 16.92 -3.12
CA TYR A 136 5.37 17.31 -4.06
C TYR A 136 4.24 18.08 -3.36
N ALA A 137 3.76 17.58 -2.23
CA ALA A 137 2.72 18.24 -1.43
C ALA A 137 3.16 19.62 -0.94
N SER A 138 4.42 19.79 -0.54
CA SER A 138 4.96 21.08 -0.11
C SER A 138 5.07 22.10 -1.26
N SER A 139 5.13 21.65 -2.52
CA SER A 139 5.17 22.51 -3.71
C SER A 139 3.79 23.06 -4.10
N ILE A 140 2.71 22.54 -3.53
CA ILE A 140 1.34 22.96 -3.85
C ILE A 140 0.89 24.03 -2.85
N PRO A 141 0.59 25.27 -3.31
CA PRO A 141 0.10 26.32 -2.42
C PRO A 141 -1.25 25.93 -1.83
N GLY A 142 -1.35 25.95 -0.49
CA GLY A 142 -2.58 25.60 0.24
C GLY A 142 -2.78 24.13 0.58
N ALA A 143 -1.86 23.24 0.16
CA ALA A 143 -1.92 21.82 0.51
C ALA A 143 -1.42 21.55 1.93
N VAL A 144 -0.46 22.33 2.41
CA VAL A 144 0.10 22.24 3.77
C VAL A 144 -0.51 23.34 4.62
N VAL A 145 -1.30 22.96 5.63
CA VAL A 145 -1.99 23.88 6.54
C VAL A 145 -1.09 24.28 7.71
N ILE A 146 0.06 23.65 7.88
CA ILE A 146 1.05 24.06 8.87
C ILE A 146 1.69 25.35 8.34
N SER A 147 1.01 26.45 8.60
CA SER A 147 1.55 27.77 8.34
C SER A 147 2.76 28.01 9.25
N SER A 148 3.67 28.80 8.71
CA SER A 148 4.94 29.31 9.26
C SER A 148 4.85 30.06 10.62
N ASP A 149 3.84 29.78 11.43
CA ASP A 149 3.65 30.42 12.74
C ASP A 149 4.35 29.67 13.90
N ILE A 150 5.23 28.71 13.57
CA ILE A 150 6.09 28.01 14.56
C ILE A 150 7.57 28.17 14.15
N LEU A 151 7.98 29.39 13.82
CA LEU A 151 9.39 29.80 13.84
C LEU A 151 9.54 31.14 14.53
#